data_ca6a50ed3acca5430c79bc67271e3623
#
_entry.id   ca6a50ed3acca5430c79bc67271e3623
#
_cell.length_a   1.000
_cell.length_b   1.000
_cell.length_c   1.000
_cell.angle_alpha   90.00
_cell.angle_beta   90.00
_cell.angle_gamma   90.00
#
_symmetry.space_group_name_H-M   'P 1'
#
loop_
_entity.id
_entity.type
_entity.pdbx_description
1 polymer ?
#
loop_
_entity_poly.entity_id
_entity_poly.type
_entity_poly.pdbx_seq_one_letter_code
_entity_poly.pdbx_strand_id
1 'polypeptide(L)'
;MFKPRDYQVSGVDSILEKFQTHQKVLYTLPTGAGKTFCFTMLSKKWVEEKKQKVLVLCHRSELVNQTIDSMNKVGLTCESVTAKVKKLKHHADVYVGMIETVNNRLKKNPYFFKNIGLVICDECHILIFNKVFDFFKKAKILGCTATPVVLKRETFFRCHRCMSDYDYEGECCGIETDEYSKPFAMSQIYDDIVIGPSIDWLIENGYLVREFSFVENYTDNSSLKTDKDGEFTAKSIDESYGSSTAVFNVVLNYEKLCLGKKTMIFNSSTKLNKKVYDKFIEAGYNARMFDSVNDEESGNRKELIQWFEDTPDAVLLNCGVFTTGFDVTDVQAIILNRPTNSLSLYLQMVGRGGRITDKIFKDSFIVIDGGGNIDRHLEWSDPTRDWERIFWDGMGEERQKVTNVIDVQDCEECGALFPKGLKECPECGHEMERKKEKAPKVLSDEVLEPIRKIPPPNAEKIYQYTIKREENINFAFKILIGKIVDMFIFYRVTKESFLSAQQSGELRKKVDNMLYKNYFVLIRKQDIKSGSNRTLEYLRNKVYE
;
A
#
# COMPACT_ATOMS: atom_id res chain seq x y z
N MET A 1 0.97 -28.44 -5.59
CA MET A 1 -0.25 -28.20 -4.78
C MET A 1 0.10 -27.10 -3.78
N PHE A 2 -0.63 -25.96 -3.78
CA PHE A 2 -0.37 -24.89 -2.83
C PHE A 2 -0.62 -25.37 -1.40
N LYS A 3 0.40 -25.31 -0.53
CA LYS A 3 0.26 -25.64 0.88
C LYS A 3 -0.23 -24.38 1.62
N PRO A 4 -1.37 -24.43 2.33
CA PRO A 4 -1.83 -23.30 3.12
C PRO A 4 -0.83 -22.98 4.24
N ARG A 5 -0.74 -21.71 4.59
CA ARG A 5 0.03 -21.24 5.75
C ARG A 5 -0.84 -21.34 7.01
N ASP A 6 -0.22 -21.55 8.16
CA ASP A 6 -0.96 -21.79 9.41
C ASP A 6 -1.94 -20.66 9.75
N TYR A 7 -1.54 -19.39 9.58
CA TYR A 7 -2.42 -18.26 9.82
C TYR A 7 -3.61 -18.17 8.85
N GLN A 8 -3.49 -18.73 7.63
CA GLN A 8 -4.58 -18.77 6.65
C GLN A 8 -5.62 -19.83 7.06
N VAL A 9 -5.15 -20.96 7.57
CA VAL A 9 -6.03 -22.01 8.12
C VAL A 9 -6.77 -21.48 9.34
N SER A 10 -6.05 -20.92 10.32
CA SER A 10 -6.62 -20.32 11.52
C SER A 10 -7.63 -19.22 11.19
N GLY A 11 -7.34 -18.34 10.22
CA GLY A 11 -8.27 -17.31 9.79
C GLY A 11 -9.58 -17.88 9.22
N VAL A 12 -9.50 -18.92 8.39
CA VAL A 12 -10.70 -19.61 7.84
C VAL A 12 -11.51 -20.27 8.95
N ASP A 13 -10.86 -20.93 9.91
CA ASP A 13 -11.55 -21.59 11.03
C ASP A 13 -12.24 -20.55 11.94
N SER A 14 -11.60 -19.41 12.23
CA SER A 14 -12.20 -18.29 12.97
C SER A 14 -13.42 -17.70 12.25
N ILE A 15 -13.38 -17.57 10.91
CA ILE A 15 -14.55 -17.13 10.12
C ILE A 15 -15.71 -18.12 10.29
N LEU A 16 -15.45 -19.43 10.19
CA LEU A 16 -16.47 -20.47 10.37
C LEU A 16 -17.06 -20.47 11.78
N GLU A 17 -16.25 -20.23 12.79
CA GLU A 17 -16.70 -20.08 14.18
C GLU A 17 -17.62 -18.87 14.34
N LYS A 18 -17.22 -17.69 13.86
CA LYS A 18 -18.05 -16.48 13.90
C LYS A 18 -19.38 -16.65 13.15
N PHE A 19 -19.40 -17.41 12.07
CA PHE A 19 -20.62 -17.73 11.33
C PHE A 19 -21.63 -18.59 12.11
N GLN A 20 -21.26 -19.19 13.24
CA GLN A 20 -22.23 -19.91 14.08
C GLN A 20 -23.22 -18.93 14.72
N THR A 21 -22.78 -17.76 15.12
CA THR A 21 -23.56 -16.74 15.84
C THR A 21 -23.91 -15.52 14.98
N HIS A 22 -23.10 -15.17 13.99
CA HIS A 22 -23.25 -13.97 13.17
C HIS A 22 -23.61 -14.32 11.72
N GLN A 23 -24.32 -13.44 11.04
CA GLN A 23 -24.66 -13.60 9.63
C GLN A 23 -23.62 -12.96 8.73
N LYS A 24 -23.12 -11.77 9.09
CA LYS A 24 -22.21 -10.95 8.29
C LYS A 24 -20.91 -10.78 9.06
N VAL A 25 -19.83 -11.35 8.56
CA VAL A 25 -18.49 -11.29 9.17
C VAL A 25 -17.54 -10.58 8.23
N LEU A 26 -16.72 -9.68 8.77
CA LEU A 26 -15.63 -9.06 8.04
C LEU A 26 -14.34 -9.79 8.34
N TYR A 27 -13.56 -10.10 7.30
CA TYR A 27 -12.19 -10.64 7.43
C TYR A 27 -11.18 -9.66 6.91
N THR A 28 -10.29 -9.19 7.78
CA THR A 28 -9.18 -8.32 7.39
C THR A 28 -7.88 -9.08 7.32
N LEU A 29 -7.18 -8.95 6.19
CA LEU A 29 -5.87 -9.55 5.95
C LEU A 29 -5.06 -8.64 5.02
N PRO A 30 -3.80 -8.28 5.37
CA PRO A 30 -2.99 -7.37 4.59
C PRO A 30 -2.84 -7.75 3.11
N THR A 31 -2.60 -6.74 2.25
CA THR A 31 -2.28 -6.96 0.84
C THR A 31 -1.03 -7.85 0.72
N GLY A 32 -1.08 -8.87 -0.14
CA GLY A 32 0.01 -9.84 -0.30
C GLY A 32 -0.02 -11.04 0.66
N ALA A 33 -0.84 -11.01 1.71
CA ALA A 33 -0.96 -12.13 2.67
C ALA A 33 -1.88 -13.29 2.21
N GLY A 34 -2.54 -13.16 1.05
CA GLY A 34 -3.30 -14.26 0.44
C GLY A 34 -4.78 -14.29 0.78
N LYS A 35 -5.46 -13.14 0.87
CA LYS A 35 -6.93 -13.04 1.05
C LYS A 35 -7.71 -13.95 0.11
N THR A 36 -7.39 -13.89 -1.20
CA THR A 36 -8.04 -14.71 -2.22
C THR A 36 -7.90 -16.20 -1.93
N PHE A 37 -6.75 -16.61 -1.44
CA PHE A 37 -6.52 -18.01 -1.06
C PHE A 37 -7.38 -18.42 0.14
N CYS A 38 -7.50 -17.56 1.18
CA CYS A 38 -8.32 -17.83 2.36
C CYS A 38 -9.80 -18.00 1.98
N PHE A 39 -10.38 -17.08 1.20
CA PHE A 39 -11.78 -17.24 0.82
C PHE A 39 -12.01 -18.37 -0.22
N THR A 40 -10.99 -18.75 -0.99
CA THR A 40 -11.02 -19.95 -1.84
C THR A 40 -11.10 -21.23 -0.98
N MET A 41 -10.27 -21.34 0.07
CA MET A 41 -10.32 -22.43 1.03
C MET A 41 -11.69 -22.50 1.74
N LEU A 42 -12.20 -21.36 2.19
CA LEU A 42 -13.52 -21.28 2.81
C LEU A 42 -14.62 -21.75 1.85
N SER A 43 -14.56 -21.30 0.59
CA SER A 43 -15.52 -21.71 -0.45
C SER A 43 -15.52 -23.22 -0.65
N LYS A 44 -14.33 -23.84 -0.69
CA LYS A 44 -14.20 -25.29 -0.83
C LYS A 44 -14.82 -26.01 0.36
N LYS A 45 -14.46 -25.66 1.60
CA LYS A 45 -15.08 -26.21 2.81
C LYS A 45 -16.59 -26.04 2.79
N TRP A 46 -17.08 -24.85 2.41
CA TRP A 46 -18.52 -24.55 2.36
C TRP A 46 -19.28 -25.45 1.39
N VAL A 47 -18.79 -25.59 0.16
CA VAL A 47 -19.41 -26.45 -0.86
C VAL A 47 -19.38 -27.91 -0.44
N GLU A 48 -18.25 -28.41 0.09
CA GLU A 48 -18.08 -29.79 0.48
C GLU A 48 -18.95 -30.17 1.70
N GLU A 49 -19.03 -29.30 2.71
CA GLU A 49 -19.70 -29.62 3.99
C GLU A 49 -21.19 -29.22 3.98
N LYS A 50 -21.51 -28.03 3.47
CA LYS A 50 -22.90 -27.49 3.50
C LYS A 50 -23.72 -27.85 2.28
N LYS A 51 -23.08 -28.35 1.20
CA LYS A 51 -23.72 -28.64 -0.09
C LYS A 51 -24.50 -27.46 -0.66
N GLN A 52 -24.02 -26.25 -0.38
CA GLN A 52 -24.57 -24.98 -0.84
C GLN A 52 -23.55 -24.29 -1.73
N LYS A 53 -24.05 -23.44 -2.62
CA LYS A 53 -23.24 -22.68 -3.58
C LYS A 53 -22.68 -21.42 -2.95
N VAL A 54 -21.59 -20.91 -3.55
CA VAL A 54 -20.95 -19.68 -3.17
C VAL A 54 -21.11 -18.63 -4.26
N LEU A 55 -21.37 -17.39 -3.88
CA LEU A 55 -21.36 -16.23 -4.78
C LEU A 55 -20.22 -15.30 -4.36
N VAL A 56 -19.25 -15.08 -5.26
CA VAL A 56 -18.16 -14.12 -5.05
C VAL A 56 -18.44 -12.86 -5.86
N LEU A 57 -18.40 -11.73 -5.17
CA LEU A 57 -18.63 -10.39 -5.71
C LEU A 57 -17.32 -9.62 -5.78
N CYS A 58 -17.00 -9.13 -6.97
CA CYS A 58 -15.84 -8.30 -7.24
C CYS A 58 -16.28 -6.92 -7.77
N HIS A 59 -15.46 -5.92 -7.58
CA HIS A 59 -15.72 -4.57 -8.11
C HIS A 59 -15.03 -4.31 -9.46
N ARG A 60 -14.11 -5.20 -9.91
CA ARG A 60 -13.37 -5.10 -11.18
C ARG A 60 -13.37 -6.43 -11.94
N SER A 61 -13.38 -6.35 -13.26
CA SER A 61 -13.40 -7.52 -14.15
C SER A 61 -12.17 -8.41 -14.03
N GLU A 62 -10.99 -7.82 -13.78
CA GLU A 62 -9.74 -8.56 -13.62
C GLU A 62 -9.77 -9.49 -12.40
N LEU A 63 -10.37 -9.01 -11.29
CA LEU A 63 -10.53 -9.81 -10.07
C LEU A 63 -11.46 -11.01 -10.30
N VAL A 64 -12.44 -10.89 -11.18
CA VAL A 64 -13.33 -12.01 -11.53
C VAL A 64 -12.53 -13.18 -12.11
N ASN A 65 -11.66 -12.91 -13.10
CA ASN A 65 -10.85 -13.96 -13.72
C ASN A 65 -9.86 -14.58 -12.74
N GLN A 66 -9.13 -13.75 -11.97
CA GLN A 66 -8.17 -14.23 -10.96
C GLN A 66 -8.86 -15.10 -9.88
N THR A 67 -10.05 -14.73 -9.48
CA THR A 67 -10.85 -15.50 -8.51
C THR A 67 -11.26 -16.85 -9.11
N ILE A 68 -11.77 -16.88 -10.35
CA ILE A 68 -12.14 -18.11 -11.05
C ILE A 68 -10.93 -19.05 -11.16
N ASP A 69 -9.77 -18.53 -11.58
CA ASP A 69 -8.54 -19.32 -11.69
C ASP A 69 -8.12 -19.92 -10.33
N SER A 70 -8.25 -19.13 -9.26
CA SER A 70 -7.93 -19.58 -7.90
C SER A 70 -8.88 -20.69 -7.43
N MET A 71 -10.18 -20.55 -7.68
CA MET A 71 -11.19 -21.55 -7.33
C MET A 71 -11.03 -22.85 -8.13
N ASN A 72 -10.75 -22.76 -9.43
CA ASN A 72 -10.51 -23.92 -10.29
C ASN A 72 -9.28 -24.72 -9.84
N LYS A 73 -8.22 -24.06 -9.36
CA LYS A 73 -7.00 -24.71 -8.84
C LYS A 73 -7.25 -25.62 -7.63
N VAL A 74 -8.32 -25.38 -6.87
CA VAL A 74 -8.71 -26.22 -5.72
C VAL A 74 -9.83 -27.22 -6.05
N GLY A 75 -10.22 -27.30 -7.34
CA GLY A 75 -11.19 -28.28 -7.84
C GLY A 75 -12.65 -27.84 -7.76
N LEU A 76 -12.93 -26.56 -7.52
CA LEU A 76 -14.29 -26.01 -7.57
C LEU A 76 -14.69 -25.66 -9.00
N THR A 77 -15.92 -25.97 -9.37
CA THR A 77 -16.47 -25.59 -10.68
C THR A 77 -17.01 -24.17 -10.62
N CYS A 78 -16.53 -23.30 -11.51
CA CYS A 78 -16.88 -21.87 -11.48
C CYS A 78 -17.63 -21.42 -12.73
N GLU A 79 -18.50 -20.43 -12.56
CA GLU A 79 -19.15 -19.72 -13.64
C GLU A 79 -19.05 -18.20 -13.43
N SER A 80 -18.60 -17.48 -14.47
CA SER A 80 -18.57 -16.02 -14.42
C SER A 80 -19.96 -15.43 -14.71
N VAL A 81 -20.39 -14.47 -13.89
CA VAL A 81 -21.65 -13.75 -14.07
C VAL A 81 -21.39 -12.45 -14.79
N THR A 82 -21.53 -12.47 -16.12
CA THR A 82 -21.36 -11.30 -17.00
C THR A 82 -22.69 -10.79 -17.54
N ALA A 83 -22.69 -9.62 -18.16
CA ALA A 83 -23.89 -9.07 -18.80
C ALA A 83 -24.47 -9.99 -19.88
N LYS A 84 -23.64 -10.81 -20.54
CA LYS A 84 -24.01 -11.73 -21.62
C LYS A 84 -24.68 -13.03 -21.13
N VAL A 85 -24.44 -13.42 -19.87
CA VAL A 85 -25.02 -14.65 -19.29
C VAL A 85 -26.49 -14.46 -19.00
N LYS A 86 -27.36 -15.16 -19.72
CA LYS A 86 -28.82 -15.12 -19.52
C LYS A 86 -29.34 -16.16 -18.51
N LYS A 87 -28.71 -17.33 -18.46
CA LYS A 87 -29.04 -18.43 -17.53
C LYS A 87 -27.76 -18.97 -16.92
N LEU A 88 -27.78 -19.29 -15.63
CA LEU A 88 -26.68 -19.89 -14.92
C LEU A 88 -26.61 -21.40 -15.11
N LYS A 89 -25.44 -21.97 -15.15
CA LYS A 89 -25.19 -23.42 -15.14
C LYS A 89 -25.51 -23.98 -13.77
N HIS A 90 -26.46 -24.89 -13.69
CA HIS A 90 -26.91 -25.46 -12.39
C HIS A 90 -25.86 -26.28 -11.66
N HIS A 91 -24.83 -26.79 -12.35
CA HIS A 91 -23.75 -27.61 -11.79
C HIS A 91 -22.55 -26.81 -11.29
N ALA A 92 -22.51 -25.48 -11.46
CA ALA A 92 -21.44 -24.68 -10.89
C ALA A 92 -21.53 -24.63 -9.36
N ASP A 93 -20.39 -24.79 -8.68
CA ASP A 93 -20.24 -24.67 -7.23
C ASP A 93 -20.16 -23.21 -6.81
N VAL A 94 -19.47 -22.39 -7.65
CA VAL A 94 -19.19 -20.99 -7.37
C VAL A 94 -19.61 -20.12 -8.55
N TYR A 95 -20.33 -19.06 -8.25
CA TYR A 95 -20.59 -17.97 -9.19
C TYR A 95 -19.68 -16.78 -8.84
N VAL A 96 -18.99 -16.22 -9.83
CA VAL A 96 -18.12 -15.06 -9.66
C VAL A 96 -18.58 -13.94 -10.59
N GLY A 97 -18.87 -12.77 -10.04
CA GLY A 97 -19.38 -11.67 -10.86
C GLY A 97 -19.05 -10.28 -10.34
N MET A 98 -19.15 -9.32 -11.25
CA MET A 98 -19.09 -7.91 -10.87
C MET A 98 -20.35 -7.51 -10.12
N ILE A 99 -20.19 -6.79 -9.02
CA ILE A 99 -21.30 -6.35 -8.16
C ILE A 99 -22.40 -5.63 -8.93
N GLU A 100 -22.06 -4.74 -9.87
CA GLU A 100 -23.04 -3.99 -10.67
C GLU A 100 -23.86 -4.93 -11.57
N THR A 101 -23.21 -5.93 -12.18
CA THR A 101 -23.89 -6.93 -13.02
C THR A 101 -24.83 -7.79 -12.19
N VAL A 102 -24.36 -8.27 -11.02
CA VAL A 102 -25.15 -9.09 -10.10
C VAL A 102 -26.34 -8.32 -9.56
N ASN A 103 -26.15 -7.08 -9.11
CA ASN A 103 -27.20 -6.20 -8.60
C ASN A 103 -28.31 -5.98 -9.67
N ASN A 104 -27.92 -5.68 -10.91
CA ASN A 104 -28.85 -5.50 -12.01
C ASN A 104 -29.63 -6.77 -12.34
N ARG A 105 -29.04 -7.95 -12.17
CA ARG A 105 -29.71 -9.24 -12.33
C ARG A 105 -30.73 -9.49 -11.23
N LEU A 106 -30.34 -9.26 -9.98
CA LEU A 106 -31.19 -9.45 -8.81
C LEU A 106 -32.39 -8.50 -8.80
N LYS A 107 -32.22 -7.24 -9.23
CA LYS A 107 -33.31 -6.28 -9.39
C LYS A 107 -34.35 -6.75 -10.42
N LYS A 108 -33.91 -7.39 -11.52
CA LYS A 108 -34.80 -7.93 -12.56
C LYS A 108 -35.42 -9.27 -12.17
N ASN A 109 -34.68 -10.10 -11.45
CA ASN A 109 -35.10 -11.41 -10.98
C ASN A 109 -34.45 -11.72 -9.63
N PRO A 110 -35.12 -11.46 -8.49
CA PRO A 110 -34.61 -11.74 -7.15
C PRO A 110 -34.22 -13.21 -6.92
N TYR A 111 -34.76 -14.13 -7.71
CA TYR A 111 -34.48 -15.57 -7.65
C TYR A 111 -33.48 -16.03 -8.71
N PHE A 112 -32.69 -15.13 -9.27
CA PHE A 112 -31.70 -15.46 -10.30
C PHE A 112 -30.70 -16.49 -9.82
N PHE A 113 -30.25 -16.37 -8.57
CA PHE A 113 -29.35 -17.33 -7.91
C PHE A 113 -30.15 -18.28 -7.02
N LYS A 114 -29.83 -19.58 -7.11
CA LYS A 114 -30.45 -20.61 -6.28
C LYS A 114 -29.44 -21.29 -5.39
N ASN A 115 -29.85 -21.64 -4.17
CA ASN A 115 -29.05 -22.38 -3.20
C ASN A 115 -27.72 -21.67 -2.82
N ILE A 116 -27.70 -20.35 -2.79
CA ILE A 116 -26.53 -19.61 -2.28
C ILE A 116 -26.56 -19.65 -0.76
N GLY A 117 -25.54 -20.25 -0.17
CA GLY A 117 -25.35 -20.28 1.28
C GLY A 117 -24.28 -19.34 1.79
N LEU A 118 -23.35 -18.93 0.90
CA LEU A 118 -22.27 -18.00 1.23
C LEU A 118 -22.11 -16.96 0.14
N VAL A 119 -22.06 -15.68 0.53
CA VAL A 119 -21.72 -14.54 -0.33
C VAL A 119 -20.40 -13.98 0.15
N ILE A 120 -19.43 -13.80 -0.75
CA ILE A 120 -18.11 -13.23 -0.47
C ILE A 120 -17.97 -11.92 -1.23
N CYS A 121 -17.60 -10.85 -0.52
CA CYS A 121 -17.36 -9.51 -1.07
C CYS A 121 -15.88 -9.20 -1.00
N ASP A 122 -15.18 -9.23 -2.14
CA ASP A 122 -13.76 -8.88 -2.19
C ASP A 122 -13.56 -7.37 -2.26
N GLU A 123 -12.64 -6.83 -1.45
CA GLU A 123 -12.43 -5.39 -1.21
C GLU A 123 -13.71 -4.70 -0.68
N CYS A 124 -14.30 -5.27 0.36
CA CYS A 124 -15.60 -4.86 0.91
C CYS A 124 -15.64 -3.46 1.54
N HIS A 125 -14.48 -2.81 1.75
CA HIS A 125 -14.41 -1.40 2.13
C HIS A 125 -15.01 -0.46 1.06
N ILE A 126 -15.21 -0.95 -0.16
CA ILE A 126 -15.99 -0.28 -1.21
C ILE A 126 -17.47 -0.58 -0.93
N LEU A 127 -18.23 0.41 -0.43
CA LEU A 127 -19.58 0.22 0.12
C LEU A 127 -20.69 -0.20 -0.87
N ILE A 128 -20.33 -0.46 -2.13
CA ILE A 128 -21.32 -0.83 -3.16
C ILE A 128 -21.95 -2.21 -2.95
N PHE A 129 -21.32 -3.08 -2.14
CA PHE A 129 -21.75 -4.47 -1.95
C PHE A 129 -23.02 -4.61 -1.13
N ASN A 130 -23.31 -3.69 -0.23
CA ASN A 130 -24.53 -3.72 0.62
C ASN A 130 -25.82 -3.76 -0.21
N LYS A 131 -25.79 -3.23 -1.44
CA LYS A 131 -26.96 -3.18 -2.36
C LYS A 131 -27.60 -4.54 -2.65
N VAL A 132 -26.86 -5.63 -2.42
CA VAL A 132 -27.34 -6.99 -2.71
C VAL A 132 -27.64 -7.83 -1.46
N PHE A 133 -27.29 -7.38 -0.26
CA PHE A 133 -27.42 -8.18 0.97
C PHE A 133 -28.87 -8.58 1.27
N ASP A 134 -29.83 -7.71 0.98
CA ASP A 134 -31.25 -7.97 1.18
C ASP A 134 -31.79 -9.13 0.35
N PHE A 135 -31.15 -9.46 -0.77
CA PHE A 135 -31.51 -10.61 -1.59
C PHE A 135 -31.02 -11.95 -0.99
N PHE A 136 -30.08 -11.90 -0.03
CA PHE A 136 -29.41 -13.07 0.54
C PHE A 136 -29.61 -13.19 2.07
N LYS A 137 -30.79 -12.86 2.58
CA LYS A 137 -31.11 -12.84 4.03
C LYS A 137 -30.82 -14.15 4.77
N LYS A 138 -30.77 -15.30 4.07
CA LYS A 138 -30.49 -16.63 4.65
C LYS A 138 -29.04 -17.08 4.45
N ALA A 139 -28.27 -16.42 3.60
CA ALA A 139 -26.87 -16.75 3.37
C ALA A 139 -25.97 -16.09 4.41
N LYS A 140 -24.82 -16.70 4.65
CA LYS A 140 -23.72 -16.04 5.36
C LYS A 140 -23.03 -15.08 4.40
N ILE A 141 -22.55 -13.95 4.92
CA ILE A 141 -21.90 -12.89 4.13
C ILE A 141 -20.51 -12.66 4.70
N LEU A 142 -19.48 -12.90 3.88
CA LEU A 142 -18.10 -12.59 4.20
C LEU A 142 -17.65 -11.35 3.46
N GLY A 143 -17.30 -10.29 4.17
CA GLY A 143 -16.54 -9.17 3.63
C GLY A 143 -15.06 -9.44 3.76
N CYS A 144 -14.29 -9.32 2.67
CA CYS A 144 -12.84 -9.43 2.69
C CYS A 144 -12.21 -8.09 2.35
N THR A 145 -11.23 -7.63 3.13
CA THR A 145 -10.48 -6.40 2.83
C THR A 145 -9.08 -6.44 3.46
N ALA A 146 -8.18 -5.63 2.95
CA ALA A 146 -6.91 -5.39 3.62
C ALA A 146 -7.04 -4.35 4.75
N THR A 147 -8.08 -3.53 4.68
CA THR A 147 -8.29 -2.39 5.59
C THR A 147 -9.78 -2.24 5.86
N PRO A 148 -10.25 -2.45 7.09
CA PRO A 148 -11.65 -2.27 7.46
C PRO A 148 -12.00 -0.78 7.67
N VAL A 149 -11.59 0.07 6.72
CA VAL A 149 -11.71 1.53 6.78
C VAL A 149 -12.41 2.05 5.56
N VAL A 150 -13.35 2.96 5.76
CA VAL A 150 -14.03 3.71 4.71
C VAL A 150 -13.78 5.19 4.94
N LEU A 151 -13.31 5.89 3.92
CA LEU A 151 -13.19 7.35 3.96
C LEU A 151 -14.58 7.95 3.66
N LYS A 152 -15.43 7.95 4.67
CA LYS A 152 -16.78 8.53 4.63
C LYS A 152 -17.11 9.05 6.02
N ARG A 153 -17.78 10.17 6.07
CA ARG A 153 -18.34 10.72 7.31
C ARG A 153 -19.86 10.74 7.22
N GLU A 154 -20.50 10.55 8.33
CA GLU A 154 -21.95 10.66 8.45
C GLU A 154 -22.30 11.85 9.30
N THR A 155 -23.23 12.66 8.80
CA THR A 155 -23.73 13.83 9.51
C THR A 155 -24.95 13.46 10.35
N PHE A 156 -24.96 13.90 11.57
CA PHE A 156 -26.09 13.78 12.49
C PHE A 156 -26.37 15.15 13.11
N PHE A 157 -27.56 15.27 13.63
CA PHE A 157 -27.98 16.42 14.40
C PHE A 157 -28.19 16.01 15.85
N ARG A 158 -27.41 16.55 16.78
CA ARG A 158 -27.41 16.16 18.18
C ARG A 158 -28.09 17.18 19.03
N CYS A 159 -29.02 16.72 19.88
CA CYS A 159 -29.58 17.53 20.96
C CYS A 159 -28.67 17.52 22.19
N HIS A 160 -28.06 18.64 22.54
CA HIS A 160 -27.19 18.74 23.72
C HIS A 160 -27.91 18.57 25.06
N ARG A 161 -29.25 18.59 25.08
CA ARG A 161 -30.01 18.42 26.33
C ARG A 161 -30.28 16.96 26.67
N CYS A 162 -30.65 16.14 25.67
CA CYS A 162 -30.92 14.72 25.86
C CYS A 162 -29.85 13.81 25.25
N MET A 163 -28.86 14.36 24.53
CA MET A 163 -27.78 13.66 23.85
C MET A 163 -28.25 12.68 22.77
N SER A 164 -29.48 12.84 22.27
CA SER A 164 -30.03 12.03 21.19
C SER A 164 -29.55 12.53 19.82
N ASP A 165 -29.24 11.61 18.93
CA ASP A 165 -28.85 11.87 17.55
C ASP A 165 -30.04 11.69 16.60
N TYR A 166 -30.11 12.53 15.58
CA TYR A 166 -31.16 12.55 14.54
C TYR A 166 -30.54 12.62 13.16
N ASP A 167 -31.21 12.07 12.16
CA ASP A 167 -30.78 12.11 10.76
C ASP A 167 -31.20 13.41 10.04
N TYR A 168 -31.79 14.36 10.77
CA TYR A 168 -32.32 15.60 10.22
C TYR A 168 -32.10 16.75 11.19
N GLU A 169 -31.96 17.97 10.62
CA GLU A 169 -31.92 19.22 11.36
C GLU A 169 -33.29 19.52 11.95
N GLY A 170 -33.34 19.96 13.22
CA GLY A 170 -34.62 20.28 13.86
C GLY A 170 -34.46 20.65 15.33
N GLU A 171 -35.63 20.80 16.00
CA GLU A 171 -35.69 21.07 17.44
C GLU A 171 -35.90 19.78 18.23
N CYS A 172 -35.18 19.64 19.31
CA CYS A 172 -35.38 18.61 20.30
C CYS A 172 -35.27 19.18 21.70
N CYS A 173 -36.13 18.77 22.63
CA CYS A 173 -36.15 19.29 24.00
C CYS A 173 -36.28 20.83 24.12
N GLY A 174 -36.84 21.48 23.08
CA GLY A 174 -37.00 22.93 23.03
C GLY A 174 -35.72 23.71 22.72
N ILE A 175 -34.73 23.05 22.10
CA ILE A 175 -33.50 23.64 21.55
C ILE A 175 -33.23 23.10 20.18
N GLU A 176 -32.59 23.91 19.33
CA GLU A 176 -32.07 23.45 18.05
C GLU A 176 -30.99 22.36 18.23
N THR A 177 -30.95 21.42 17.31
CA THR A 177 -29.91 20.40 17.29
C THR A 177 -28.69 20.93 16.55
N ASP A 178 -27.50 20.60 17.06
CA ASP A 178 -26.26 20.95 16.39
C ASP A 178 -25.81 19.87 15.42
N GLU A 179 -25.26 20.31 14.28
CA GLU A 179 -24.67 19.43 13.30
C GLU A 179 -23.42 18.77 13.88
N TYR A 180 -23.36 17.44 13.78
CA TYR A 180 -22.25 16.63 14.23
C TYR A 180 -21.85 15.61 13.18
N SER A 181 -20.57 15.39 13.00
CA SER A 181 -20.07 14.46 11.98
C SER A 181 -19.15 13.42 12.62
N LYS A 182 -19.43 12.15 12.36
CA LYS A 182 -18.58 11.03 12.81
C LYS A 182 -18.10 10.17 11.62
N PRO A 183 -16.93 9.50 11.74
CA PRO A 183 -16.47 8.57 10.71
C PRO A 183 -17.42 7.38 10.60
N PHE A 184 -17.54 6.85 9.36
CA PHE A 184 -18.30 5.64 9.10
C PHE A 184 -17.57 4.42 9.66
N ALA A 185 -18.27 3.58 10.43
CA ALA A 185 -17.77 2.34 11.00
C ALA A 185 -18.27 1.12 10.20
N MET A 186 -17.39 0.15 9.94
CA MET A 186 -17.78 -1.07 9.21
C MET A 186 -18.72 -1.98 10.01
N SER A 187 -18.77 -1.83 11.33
CA SER A 187 -19.74 -2.46 12.24
C SER A 187 -21.20 -2.11 11.93
N GLN A 188 -21.46 -1.04 11.18
CA GLN A 188 -22.80 -0.72 10.69
C GLN A 188 -23.27 -1.68 9.58
N ILE A 189 -22.35 -2.40 8.95
CA ILE A 189 -22.65 -3.33 7.85
C ILE A 189 -22.42 -4.78 8.26
N TYR A 190 -21.34 -5.06 8.97
CA TYR A 190 -20.94 -6.39 9.40
C TYR A 190 -21.12 -6.54 10.89
N ASP A 191 -21.56 -7.72 11.32
CA ASP A 191 -21.91 -8.01 12.71
C ASP A 191 -20.67 -8.21 13.59
N ASP A 192 -19.56 -8.69 12.99
CA ASP A 192 -18.31 -8.96 13.70
C ASP A 192 -17.11 -8.99 12.75
N ILE A 193 -15.89 -8.99 13.27
CA ILE A 193 -14.63 -8.99 12.52
C ILE A 193 -13.72 -10.14 12.92
N VAL A 194 -13.04 -10.73 11.93
CA VAL A 194 -11.87 -11.60 12.10
C VAL A 194 -10.64 -10.85 11.62
N ILE A 195 -9.67 -10.69 12.50
CA ILE A 195 -8.43 -9.96 12.21
C ILE A 195 -7.31 -10.98 11.97
N GLY A 196 -6.73 -10.94 10.76
CA GLY A 196 -5.53 -11.71 10.42
C GLY A 196 -4.25 -11.07 10.99
N PRO A 197 -3.08 -11.71 10.79
CA PRO A 197 -1.82 -11.19 11.30
C PRO A 197 -1.49 -9.81 10.75
N SER A 198 -0.79 -9.00 11.57
CA SER A 198 -0.32 -7.67 11.17
C SER A 198 0.73 -7.73 10.06
N ILE A 199 0.94 -6.61 9.36
CA ILE A 199 2.00 -6.51 8.35
C ILE A 199 3.36 -6.80 8.96
N ASP A 200 3.65 -6.24 10.14
CA ASP A 200 4.91 -6.42 10.85
C ASP A 200 5.15 -7.90 11.19
N TRP A 201 4.14 -8.59 11.73
CA TRP A 201 4.23 -10.03 11.99
C TRP A 201 4.50 -10.83 10.70
N LEU A 202 3.84 -10.48 9.59
CA LEU A 202 4.06 -11.14 8.29
C LEU A 202 5.49 -10.93 7.77
N ILE A 203 6.08 -9.77 8.04
CA ILE A 203 7.48 -9.47 7.71
C ILE A 203 8.43 -10.30 8.57
N GLU A 204 8.22 -10.34 9.89
CA GLU A 204 9.05 -11.10 10.82
C GLU A 204 9.05 -12.60 10.52
N ASN A 205 7.90 -13.11 10.07
CA ASN A 205 7.76 -14.52 9.67
C ASN A 205 8.12 -14.81 8.20
N GLY A 206 8.64 -13.80 7.46
CA GLY A 206 9.14 -13.97 6.09
C GLY A 206 8.06 -14.15 5.03
N TYR A 207 6.84 -13.70 5.28
CA TYR A 207 5.73 -13.73 4.31
C TYR A 207 5.61 -12.44 3.51
N LEU A 208 6.19 -11.35 4.01
CA LEU A 208 6.34 -10.05 3.34
C LEU A 208 7.77 -9.53 3.54
N VAL A 209 8.15 -8.48 2.82
CA VAL A 209 9.43 -7.80 3.00
C VAL A 209 9.25 -6.40 3.58
N ARG A 210 10.27 -5.91 4.30
CA ARG A 210 10.24 -4.64 5.01
C ARG A 210 10.40 -3.46 4.05
N GLU A 211 9.62 -2.41 4.29
CA GLU A 211 9.85 -1.11 3.66
C GLU A 211 10.98 -0.34 4.33
N PHE A 212 11.70 0.46 3.52
CA PHE A 212 12.53 1.58 3.96
C PHE A 212 11.94 2.85 3.40
N SER A 213 11.39 3.64 4.30
CA SER A 213 10.61 4.82 3.97
C SER A 213 11.43 6.09 4.06
N PHE A 214 11.30 6.93 3.05
CA PHE A 214 11.88 8.26 2.95
C PHE A 214 10.74 9.25 2.76
N VAL A 215 10.66 10.28 3.61
CA VAL A 215 9.63 11.31 3.53
C VAL A 215 10.23 12.58 2.97
N GLU A 216 9.61 13.11 1.93
CA GLU A 216 9.92 14.41 1.39
C GLU A 216 8.68 15.04 0.79
N ASN A 217 8.17 16.05 1.47
CA ASN A 217 7.02 16.78 0.99
C ASN A 217 7.40 17.64 -0.22
N TYR A 218 6.93 17.27 -1.42
CA TYR A 218 7.21 18.02 -2.65
C TYR A 218 6.52 19.38 -2.67
N THR A 219 5.45 19.54 -1.89
CA THR A 219 4.69 20.78 -1.75
C THR A 219 4.12 20.91 -0.34
N ASP A 220 3.62 22.10 0.01
CA ASP A 220 2.81 22.29 1.21
C ASP A 220 1.40 21.74 1.00
N ASN A 221 1.06 20.70 1.76
CA ASN A 221 -0.24 20.05 1.69
C ASN A 221 -1.36 20.80 2.42
N SER A 222 -1.05 21.85 3.18
CA SER A 222 -2.05 22.64 3.94
C SER A 222 -3.04 23.37 3.05
N SER A 223 -2.65 23.67 1.80
CA SER A 223 -3.48 24.35 0.80
C SER A 223 -4.38 23.42 -0.01
N LEU A 224 -4.25 22.09 0.15
CA LEU A 224 -5.03 21.12 -0.61
C LEU A 224 -6.49 21.10 -0.17
N LYS A 225 -7.40 21.11 -1.16
CA LYS A 225 -8.85 21.04 -0.93
C LYS A 225 -9.32 19.61 -0.92
N THR A 226 -10.24 19.30 -0.03
CA THR A 226 -10.92 18.00 0.05
C THR A 226 -12.29 18.02 -0.61
N ASP A 227 -12.76 16.85 -1.02
CA ASP A 227 -14.14 16.63 -1.46
C ASP A 227 -15.07 16.38 -0.26
N LYS A 228 -16.35 16.09 -0.54
CA LYS A 228 -17.36 15.79 0.47
C LYS A 228 -17.06 14.55 1.34
N ASP A 229 -16.29 13.61 0.81
CA ASP A 229 -15.91 12.37 1.50
C ASP A 229 -14.57 12.55 2.26
N GLY A 230 -13.94 13.73 2.17
CA GLY A 230 -12.70 14.09 2.86
C GLY A 230 -11.41 13.71 2.10
N GLU A 231 -11.49 13.20 0.86
CA GLU A 231 -10.31 12.94 0.03
C GLU A 231 -9.85 14.21 -0.69
N PHE A 232 -8.56 14.34 -0.93
CA PHE A 232 -8.02 15.49 -1.67
C PHE A 232 -8.51 15.51 -3.11
N THR A 233 -8.93 16.68 -3.59
CA THR A 233 -9.42 16.85 -4.96
C THR A 233 -8.26 16.79 -5.96
N ALA A 234 -8.45 16.06 -7.06
CA ALA A 234 -7.43 15.93 -8.11
C ALA A 234 -6.98 17.32 -8.64
N LYS A 235 -7.90 18.28 -8.70
CA LYS A 235 -7.60 19.65 -9.15
C LYS A 235 -6.60 20.34 -8.21
N SER A 236 -6.83 20.32 -6.89
CA SER A 236 -5.92 20.96 -5.94
C SER A 236 -4.54 20.30 -5.92
N ILE A 237 -4.50 18.95 -6.09
CA ILE A 237 -3.24 18.23 -6.20
C ILE A 237 -2.50 18.63 -7.49
N ASP A 238 -3.18 18.69 -8.64
CA ASP A 238 -2.56 19.07 -9.91
C ASP A 238 -1.98 20.48 -9.90
N GLU A 239 -2.64 21.40 -9.21
CA GLU A 239 -2.17 22.78 -9.03
C GLU A 239 -0.87 22.80 -8.19
N SER A 240 -0.78 22.02 -7.13
CA SER A 240 0.37 22.00 -6.22
C SER A 240 1.52 21.10 -6.75
N TYR A 241 1.23 19.85 -7.10
CA TYR A 241 2.22 18.85 -7.52
C TYR A 241 2.62 18.95 -9.00
N GLY A 242 1.84 19.64 -9.82
CA GLY A 242 2.10 19.83 -11.24
C GLY A 242 3.11 20.93 -11.58
N SER A 243 3.75 21.55 -10.59
CA SER A 243 4.84 22.52 -10.81
C SER A 243 6.09 21.82 -11.37
N SER A 244 6.88 22.54 -12.16
CA SER A 244 8.11 21.97 -12.75
C SER A 244 9.08 21.47 -11.68
N THR A 245 9.16 22.16 -10.55
CA THR A 245 10.02 21.78 -9.42
C THR A 245 9.55 20.48 -8.75
N ALA A 246 8.25 20.36 -8.47
CA ALA A 246 7.71 19.14 -7.87
C ALA A 246 7.92 17.92 -8.77
N VAL A 247 7.66 18.07 -10.08
CA VAL A 247 7.90 17.00 -11.06
C VAL A 247 9.38 16.63 -11.17
N PHE A 248 10.27 17.62 -11.17
CA PHE A 248 11.72 17.40 -11.17
C PHE A 248 12.18 16.64 -9.92
N ASN A 249 11.63 16.96 -8.75
CA ASN A 249 11.96 16.27 -7.50
C ASN A 249 11.62 14.77 -7.53
N VAL A 250 10.56 14.36 -8.22
CA VAL A 250 10.23 12.93 -8.41
C VAL A 250 11.34 12.20 -9.16
N VAL A 251 11.85 12.80 -10.25
CA VAL A 251 12.94 12.23 -11.05
C VAL A 251 14.23 12.19 -10.23
N LEU A 252 14.57 13.30 -9.55
CA LEU A 252 15.77 13.39 -8.73
C LEU A 252 15.81 12.33 -7.61
N ASN A 253 14.68 12.09 -6.96
CA ASN A 253 14.58 11.07 -5.92
C ASN A 253 14.67 9.64 -6.48
N TYR A 254 14.11 9.42 -7.68
CA TYR A 254 14.33 8.16 -8.38
C TYR A 254 15.82 7.93 -8.67
N GLU A 255 16.51 8.93 -9.20
CA GLU A 255 17.95 8.88 -9.48
C GLU A 255 18.78 8.58 -8.22
N LYS A 256 18.46 9.27 -7.12
CA LYS A 256 19.19 9.13 -5.86
C LYS A 256 19.00 7.77 -5.17
N LEU A 257 17.78 7.20 -5.22
CA LEU A 257 17.41 6.07 -4.35
C LEU A 257 16.95 4.82 -5.10
N CYS A 258 16.45 4.97 -6.34
CA CYS A 258 15.75 3.91 -7.05
C CYS A 258 16.41 3.53 -8.39
N LEU A 259 17.51 4.17 -8.78
CA LEU A 259 18.16 3.93 -10.07
C LEU A 259 18.45 2.44 -10.28
N GLY A 260 18.02 1.90 -11.42
CA GLY A 260 18.18 0.48 -11.77
C GLY A 260 17.25 -0.48 -11.00
N LYS A 261 16.29 0.02 -10.23
CA LYS A 261 15.31 -0.78 -9.50
C LYS A 261 13.95 -0.73 -10.20
N LYS A 262 13.28 -1.87 -10.25
CA LYS A 262 11.89 -1.95 -10.73
C LYS A 262 10.99 -1.10 -9.85
N THR A 263 10.47 -0.01 -10.39
CA THR A 263 9.80 1.06 -9.63
C THR A 263 8.37 1.28 -10.08
N MET A 264 7.46 1.47 -9.14
CA MET A 264 6.10 1.97 -9.41
C MET A 264 5.95 3.38 -8.85
N ILE A 265 5.41 4.29 -9.67
CA ILE A 265 5.10 5.67 -9.30
C ILE A 265 3.59 5.86 -9.32
N PHE A 266 3.03 6.32 -8.19
CA PHE A 266 1.61 6.61 -8.05
C PHE A 266 1.38 8.10 -8.13
N ASN A 267 0.69 8.55 -9.18
CA ASN A 267 0.28 9.93 -9.39
C ASN A 267 -1.23 10.11 -9.12
N SER A 268 -1.66 11.34 -8.84
CA SER A 268 -3.05 11.65 -8.47
C SER A 268 -3.99 11.77 -9.66
N SER A 269 -3.49 12.23 -10.80
CA SER A 269 -4.26 12.49 -12.01
C SER A 269 -3.54 12.02 -13.26
N THR A 270 -4.28 11.86 -14.34
CA THR A 270 -3.73 11.54 -15.66
C THR A 270 -2.82 12.66 -16.18
N LYS A 271 -3.19 13.91 -15.90
CA LYS A 271 -2.39 15.09 -16.28
C LYS A 271 -1.03 15.12 -15.57
N LEU A 272 -1.02 14.87 -14.26
CA LEU A 272 0.23 14.78 -13.49
C LEU A 272 1.04 13.56 -13.92
N ASN A 273 0.37 12.42 -14.15
CA ASN A 273 1.01 11.19 -14.62
C ASN A 273 1.78 11.42 -15.94
N LYS A 274 1.17 12.12 -16.90
CA LYS A 274 1.79 12.49 -18.18
C LYS A 274 2.99 13.41 -17.99
N LYS A 275 2.88 14.46 -17.16
CA LYS A 275 4.00 15.39 -16.90
C LYS A 275 5.22 14.69 -16.30
N VAL A 276 4.99 13.80 -15.32
CA VAL A 276 6.08 13.04 -14.70
C VAL A 276 6.68 12.07 -15.71
N TYR A 277 5.85 11.36 -16.49
CA TYR A 277 6.29 10.45 -17.54
C TYR A 277 7.20 11.14 -18.56
N ASP A 278 6.79 12.32 -19.07
CA ASP A 278 7.58 13.06 -20.06
C ASP A 278 8.99 13.38 -19.53
N LYS A 279 9.10 13.72 -18.23
CA LYS A 279 10.39 13.99 -17.59
C LYS A 279 11.26 12.73 -17.45
N PHE A 280 10.66 11.56 -17.17
CA PHE A 280 11.39 10.29 -17.16
C PHE A 280 11.91 9.92 -18.54
N ILE A 281 11.12 10.17 -19.60
CA ILE A 281 11.55 9.94 -21.00
C ILE A 281 12.64 10.93 -21.42
N GLU A 282 12.50 12.23 -21.07
CA GLU A 282 13.54 13.24 -21.33
C GLU A 282 14.88 12.87 -20.66
N ALA A 283 14.83 12.28 -19.47
CA ALA A 283 16.00 11.80 -18.73
C ALA A 283 16.54 10.45 -19.24
N GLY A 284 15.89 9.81 -20.22
CA GLY A 284 16.35 8.57 -20.86
C GLY A 284 16.05 7.29 -20.07
N TYR A 285 15.13 7.32 -19.10
CA TYR A 285 14.77 6.14 -18.31
C TYR A 285 13.80 5.24 -19.05
N ASN A 286 13.88 3.93 -18.74
CA ASN A 286 12.97 2.90 -19.27
C ASN A 286 11.62 2.97 -18.53
N ALA A 287 10.80 3.94 -18.94
CA ALA A 287 9.53 4.24 -18.29
C ALA A 287 8.36 4.01 -19.24
N ARG A 288 7.24 3.52 -18.68
CA ARG A 288 5.93 3.51 -19.34
C ARG A 288 4.87 4.02 -18.39
N MET A 289 3.81 4.61 -18.93
CA MET A 289 2.68 5.06 -18.14
C MET A 289 1.44 4.24 -18.46
N PHE A 290 0.56 4.13 -17.46
CA PHE A 290 -0.78 3.61 -17.64
C PHE A 290 -1.81 4.66 -17.19
N ASP A 291 -2.81 4.85 -18.03
CA ASP A 291 -3.93 5.72 -17.78
C ASP A 291 -5.23 5.00 -18.17
N SER A 292 -6.22 4.99 -17.30
CA SER A 292 -7.51 4.35 -17.55
C SER A 292 -8.40 5.10 -18.56
N VAL A 293 -8.03 6.33 -18.91
CA VAL A 293 -8.83 7.20 -19.80
C VAL A 293 -8.33 7.14 -21.25
N ASN A 294 -7.03 6.88 -21.46
CA ASN A 294 -6.38 6.90 -22.78
C ASN A 294 -5.78 5.52 -23.12
N ASP A 295 -6.65 4.53 -23.37
CA ASP A 295 -6.22 3.17 -23.76
C ASP A 295 -5.35 3.15 -25.03
N GLU A 296 -5.50 4.12 -25.93
CA GLU A 296 -4.72 4.22 -27.18
C GLU A 296 -3.25 4.64 -26.94
N GLU A 297 -2.96 5.51 -25.96
CA GLU A 297 -1.60 5.93 -25.61
C GLU A 297 -0.91 4.98 -24.61
N SER A 298 -1.68 4.26 -23.79
CA SER A 298 -1.14 3.35 -22.76
C SER A 298 -0.85 1.93 -23.25
N GLY A 299 -1.20 1.61 -24.51
CA GLY A 299 -1.09 0.26 -25.04
C GLY A 299 -2.03 -0.74 -24.38
N ASN A 300 -2.04 -1.98 -24.88
CA ASN A 300 -2.82 -3.05 -24.24
C ASN A 300 -2.29 -3.27 -22.81
N ARG A 301 -3.16 -3.16 -21.81
CA ARG A 301 -2.82 -3.37 -20.38
C ARG A 301 -2.05 -4.67 -20.15
N LYS A 302 -2.35 -5.73 -20.86
CA LYS A 302 -1.63 -7.01 -20.76
C LYS A 302 -0.19 -6.89 -21.23
N GLU A 303 0.05 -6.19 -22.33
CA GLU A 303 1.39 -5.95 -22.88
C GLU A 303 2.22 -5.08 -21.93
N LEU A 304 1.58 -4.08 -21.31
CA LEU A 304 2.24 -3.22 -20.31
C LEU A 304 2.64 -4.02 -19.07
N ILE A 305 1.76 -4.87 -18.55
CA ILE A 305 2.06 -5.74 -17.41
C ILE A 305 3.20 -6.70 -17.77
N GLN A 306 3.14 -7.31 -18.95
CA GLN A 306 4.19 -8.22 -19.42
C GLN A 306 5.54 -7.50 -19.57
N TRP A 307 5.55 -6.31 -20.19
CA TRP A 307 6.76 -5.50 -20.26
C TRP A 307 7.32 -5.18 -18.86
N PHE A 308 6.45 -4.79 -17.92
CA PHE A 308 6.89 -4.48 -16.56
C PHE A 308 7.41 -5.73 -15.83
N GLU A 309 6.86 -6.90 -16.09
CA GLU A 309 7.37 -8.17 -15.55
C GLU A 309 8.74 -8.52 -16.11
N ASP A 310 8.93 -8.36 -17.43
CA ASP A 310 10.13 -8.82 -18.15
C ASP A 310 11.31 -7.85 -18.02
N THR A 311 11.08 -6.59 -17.67
CA THR A 311 12.09 -5.53 -17.62
C THR A 311 12.57 -5.29 -16.18
N PRO A 312 13.84 -5.56 -15.85
CA PRO A 312 14.34 -5.49 -14.47
C PRO A 312 14.34 -4.09 -13.85
N ASP A 313 14.63 -3.07 -14.66
CA ASP A 313 14.74 -1.65 -14.25
C ASP A 313 13.55 -0.80 -14.69
N ALA A 314 12.44 -1.44 -15.00
CA ALA A 314 11.24 -0.78 -15.48
C ALA A 314 10.67 0.23 -14.48
N VAL A 315 10.28 1.39 -14.98
CA VAL A 315 9.54 2.41 -14.22
C VAL A 315 8.11 2.48 -14.73
N LEU A 316 7.15 2.06 -13.90
CA LEU A 316 5.72 2.09 -14.23
C LEU A 316 5.04 3.26 -13.51
N LEU A 317 4.59 4.25 -14.29
CA LEU A 317 3.82 5.36 -13.79
C LEU A 317 2.33 5.08 -13.93
N ASN A 318 1.56 5.34 -12.88
CA ASN A 318 0.13 5.07 -12.92
C ASN A 318 -0.70 6.07 -12.13
N CYS A 319 -1.99 6.17 -12.49
CA CYS A 319 -2.99 6.96 -11.81
C CYS A 319 -4.18 6.06 -11.41
N GLY A 320 -4.26 5.65 -10.15
CA GLY A 320 -5.42 4.98 -9.55
C GLY A 320 -5.75 3.55 -10.02
N VAL A 321 -4.98 2.96 -10.94
CA VAL A 321 -5.40 1.71 -11.62
C VAL A 321 -4.75 0.45 -11.03
N PHE A 322 -3.47 0.48 -10.73
CA PHE A 322 -2.74 -0.71 -10.23
C PHE A 322 -2.77 -0.87 -8.71
N THR A 323 -3.71 -0.23 -8.03
CA THR A 323 -3.93 -0.43 -6.60
C THR A 323 -4.56 -1.79 -6.30
N THR A 324 -5.33 -2.37 -7.25
CA THR A 324 -5.96 -3.69 -7.14
C THR A 324 -5.77 -4.50 -8.43
N GLY A 325 -5.74 -5.84 -8.34
CA GLY A 325 -5.70 -6.73 -9.52
C GLY A 325 -4.35 -6.79 -10.28
N PHE A 326 -3.26 -6.30 -9.70
CA PHE A 326 -1.92 -6.30 -10.26
C PHE A 326 -1.00 -7.19 -9.42
N ASP A 327 -0.37 -8.21 -10.02
CA ASP A 327 0.36 -9.27 -9.29
C ASP A 327 1.85 -9.38 -9.69
N VAL A 328 2.52 -8.26 -9.89
CA VAL A 328 3.98 -8.24 -10.07
C VAL A 328 4.64 -8.21 -8.69
N THR A 329 5.49 -9.20 -8.40
CA THR A 329 6.04 -9.43 -7.05
C THR A 329 7.43 -8.87 -6.83
N ASP A 330 8.16 -8.57 -7.90
CA ASP A 330 9.56 -8.12 -7.88
C ASP A 330 9.72 -6.59 -7.91
N VAL A 331 8.67 -5.85 -7.57
CA VAL A 331 8.72 -4.39 -7.38
C VAL A 331 9.65 -4.05 -6.22
N GLN A 332 10.66 -3.22 -6.47
CA GLN A 332 11.73 -2.88 -5.52
C GLN A 332 11.59 -1.48 -4.92
N ALA A 333 10.82 -0.60 -5.60
CA ALA A 333 10.60 0.75 -5.12
C ALA A 333 9.18 1.24 -5.43
N ILE A 334 8.63 2.03 -4.51
CA ILE A 334 7.34 2.72 -4.61
C ILE A 334 7.58 4.21 -4.41
N ILE A 335 7.13 5.04 -5.34
CA ILE A 335 7.15 6.50 -5.19
C ILE A 335 5.71 6.99 -5.12
N LEU A 336 5.35 7.63 -4.02
CA LEU A 336 4.04 8.21 -3.77
C LEU A 336 4.07 9.71 -4.12
N ASN A 337 3.84 10.03 -5.38
CA ASN A 337 3.64 11.40 -5.86
C ASN A 337 2.14 11.77 -5.80
N ARG A 338 1.50 11.34 -4.73
CA ARG A 338 0.08 11.52 -4.48
C ARG A 338 -0.19 11.60 -2.98
N PRO A 339 -0.63 12.76 -2.47
CA PRO A 339 -1.22 12.83 -1.14
C PRO A 339 -2.58 12.12 -1.14
N THR A 340 -2.93 11.44 -0.06
CA THR A 340 -4.25 10.84 0.14
C THR A 340 -4.63 10.84 1.62
N ASN A 341 -5.89 11.05 1.92
CA ASN A 341 -6.48 10.86 3.25
C ASN A 341 -7.01 9.42 3.43
N SER A 342 -7.03 8.63 2.35
CA SER A 342 -7.47 7.24 2.40
C SER A 342 -6.36 6.30 2.86
N LEU A 343 -6.44 5.84 4.11
CA LEU A 343 -5.54 4.81 4.65
C LEU A 343 -5.56 3.54 3.80
N SER A 344 -6.75 3.15 3.30
CA SER A 344 -6.89 1.97 2.42
C SER A 344 -6.08 2.11 1.14
N LEU A 345 -6.18 3.26 0.47
CA LEU A 345 -5.44 3.54 -0.75
C LEU A 345 -3.93 3.57 -0.49
N TYR A 346 -3.49 4.23 0.58
CA TYR A 346 -2.08 4.28 0.98
C TYR A 346 -1.50 2.87 1.19
N LEU A 347 -2.16 2.04 2.01
CA LEU A 347 -1.68 0.68 2.30
C LEU A 347 -1.70 -0.23 1.07
N GLN A 348 -2.64 -0.03 0.14
CA GLN A 348 -2.67 -0.77 -1.13
C GLN A 348 -1.53 -0.37 -2.06
N MET A 349 -1.21 0.93 -2.17
CA MET A 349 -0.10 1.42 -2.99
C MET A 349 1.24 0.88 -2.49
N VAL A 350 1.53 1.06 -1.21
CA VAL A 350 2.80 0.61 -0.60
C VAL A 350 2.90 -0.92 -0.60
N GLY A 351 1.80 -1.61 -0.34
CA GLY A 351 1.74 -3.07 -0.33
C GLY A 351 2.11 -3.76 -1.66
N ARG A 352 2.21 -3.02 -2.77
CA ARG A 352 2.75 -3.54 -4.02
C ARG A 352 4.24 -3.87 -3.92
N GLY A 353 4.99 -3.09 -3.12
CA GLY A 353 6.40 -3.34 -2.85
C GLY A 353 6.64 -4.45 -1.83
N GLY A 354 5.72 -4.72 -0.91
CA GLY A 354 5.92 -5.63 0.22
C GLY A 354 5.94 -7.13 -0.09
N ARG A 355 5.64 -7.55 -1.32
CA ARG A 355 5.54 -8.97 -1.69
C ARG A 355 6.90 -9.66 -1.76
N ILE A 356 6.96 -10.91 -1.32
CA ILE A 356 8.11 -11.78 -1.56
C ILE A 356 8.13 -12.26 -3.02
N THR A 357 9.30 -12.56 -3.52
CA THR A 357 9.51 -13.06 -4.88
C THR A 357 10.68 -14.02 -4.94
N ASP A 358 10.62 -14.98 -5.85
CA ASP A 358 11.76 -15.83 -6.21
C ASP A 358 12.49 -15.33 -7.47
N LYS A 359 11.98 -14.25 -8.13
CA LYS A 359 12.57 -13.72 -9.37
C LYS A 359 13.91 -13.02 -9.12
N ILE A 360 14.02 -12.29 -8.00
CA ILE A 360 15.21 -11.55 -7.57
C ILE A 360 15.45 -11.73 -6.08
N PHE A 361 16.66 -11.43 -5.61
CA PHE A 361 16.90 -11.30 -4.17
C PHE A 361 16.24 -10.03 -3.66
N LYS A 362 15.22 -10.17 -2.81
CA LYS A 362 14.45 -9.08 -2.26
C LYS A 362 14.15 -9.34 -0.79
N ASP A 363 14.85 -8.65 0.09
CA ASP A 363 14.65 -8.68 1.55
C ASP A 363 14.01 -7.40 2.08
N SER A 364 13.90 -6.39 1.22
CA SER A 364 13.33 -5.08 1.51
C SER A 364 12.89 -4.38 0.23
N PHE A 365 12.19 -3.26 0.36
CA PHE A 365 11.87 -2.35 -0.74
C PHE A 365 11.88 -0.90 -0.26
N ILE A 366 11.97 0.04 -1.21
CA ILE A 366 12.04 1.47 -0.94
C ILE A 366 10.65 2.09 -1.06
N VAL A 367 10.33 3.00 -0.16
CA VAL A 367 9.16 3.88 -0.27
C VAL A 367 9.63 5.32 -0.23
N ILE A 368 9.32 6.09 -1.25
CA ILE A 368 9.54 7.54 -1.26
C ILE A 368 8.17 8.21 -1.18
N ASP A 369 7.91 8.87 -0.08
CA ASP A 369 6.64 9.56 0.15
C ASP A 369 6.80 11.06 -0.11
N GLY A 370 6.43 11.48 -1.33
CA GLY A 370 6.34 12.88 -1.71
C GLY A 370 5.01 13.54 -1.33
N GLY A 371 4.03 12.74 -0.87
CA GLY A 371 2.68 13.17 -0.54
C GLY A 371 2.42 13.44 0.95
N GLY A 372 3.39 13.19 1.84
CA GLY A 372 3.20 13.28 3.29
C GLY A 372 2.18 12.26 3.82
N ASN A 373 2.09 11.10 3.19
CA ASN A 373 1.14 10.05 3.58
C ASN A 373 1.57 9.34 4.86
N ILE A 374 2.88 9.18 5.07
CA ILE A 374 3.44 8.54 6.26
C ILE A 374 3.13 9.37 7.50
N ASP A 375 3.21 10.68 7.41
CA ASP A 375 2.84 11.59 8.50
C ASP A 375 1.36 11.44 8.88
N ARG A 376 0.47 11.23 7.88
CA ARG A 376 -0.97 11.03 8.10
C ARG A 376 -1.33 9.62 8.55
N HIS A 377 -0.66 8.61 8.03
CA HIS A 377 -1.09 7.22 8.12
C HIS A 377 -0.12 6.30 8.85
N LEU A 378 1.03 6.81 9.33
CA LEU A 378 2.16 6.05 9.85
C LEU A 378 2.82 5.18 8.77
N GLU A 379 3.95 4.54 9.09
CA GLU A 379 4.61 3.61 8.18
C GLU A 379 3.70 2.45 7.79
N TRP A 380 3.92 1.86 6.62
CA TRP A 380 3.10 0.75 6.10
C TRP A 380 3.02 -0.45 7.06
N SER A 381 4.14 -0.82 7.69
CA SER A 381 4.22 -1.94 8.63
C SER A 381 3.96 -1.55 10.08
N ASP A 382 3.47 -0.35 10.36
CA ASP A 382 3.23 0.10 11.74
C ASP A 382 2.32 -0.87 12.50
N PRO A 383 2.79 -1.45 13.64
CA PRO A 383 2.05 -2.45 14.39
C PRO A 383 0.95 -1.87 15.30
N THR A 384 0.91 -0.54 15.47
CA THR A 384 -0.01 0.12 16.42
C THR A 384 -1.44 0.30 15.89
N ARG A 385 -1.71 -0.13 14.64
CA ARG A 385 -3.05 -0.03 14.06
C ARG A 385 -4.02 -0.97 14.74
N ASP A 386 -4.98 -0.42 15.44
CA ASP A 386 -6.05 -1.15 16.12
C ASP A 386 -7.26 -1.32 15.18
N TRP A 387 -7.24 -2.43 14.42
CA TRP A 387 -8.30 -2.73 13.46
C TRP A 387 -9.64 -3.05 14.12
N GLU A 388 -9.65 -3.57 15.35
CA GLU A 388 -10.87 -3.86 16.10
C GLU A 388 -11.57 -2.56 16.48
N ARG A 389 -10.86 -1.61 17.10
CA ARG A 389 -11.39 -0.29 17.40
C ARG A 389 -11.88 0.42 16.13
N ILE A 390 -11.08 0.39 15.06
CA ILE A 390 -11.44 1.04 13.80
C ILE A 390 -12.71 0.41 13.19
N PHE A 391 -12.88 -0.89 13.31
CA PHE A 391 -14.08 -1.58 12.85
C PHE A 391 -15.33 -1.11 13.59
N TRP A 392 -15.26 -0.94 14.92
CA TRP A 392 -16.40 -0.56 15.75
C TRP A 392 -16.70 0.95 15.71
N ASP A 393 -15.68 1.79 15.73
CA ASP A 393 -15.82 3.24 15.94
C ASP A 393 -15.59 4.06 14.65
N GLY A 394 -15.07 3.44 13.59
CA GLY A 394 -14.54 4.14 12.45
C GLY A 394 -13.16 4.78 12.74
N MET A 395 -12.61 5.46 11.76
CA MET A 395 -11.31 6.13 11.89
C MET A 395 -11.48 7.53 12.49
N GLY A 396 -11.26 7.65 13.79
CA GLY A 396 -11.40 8.91 14.53
C GLY A 396 -10.42 10.01 14.09
N GLU A 397 -10.74 11.26 14.43
CA GLU A 397 -9.90 12.44 14.13
C GLU A 397 -8.56 12.46 14.86
N GLU A 398 -8.43 11.72 15.96
CA GLU A 398 -7.25 11.76 16.83
C GLU A 398 -5.94 11.42 16.15
N ARG A 399 -5.97 10.68 15.03
CA ARG A 399 -4.76 10.36 14.25
C ARG A 399 -4.45 11.35 13.12
N GLN A 400 -5.41 12.20 12.73
CA GLN A 400 -5.11 13.34 11.85
C GLN A 400 -4.38 14.47 12.59
N LYS A 401 -4.40 14.46 13.95
CA LYS A 401 -3.82 15.51 14.79
C LYS A 401 -2.43 15.19 15.37
N VAL A 402 -1.85 14.04 15.12
CA VAL A 402 -0.46 13.74 15.57
C VAL A 402 0.58 14.58 14.84
N THR A 403 0.19 15.28 13.77
CA THR A 403 1.04 16.26 13.07
C THR A 403 0.65 17.72 13.30
N ASN A 404 -0.13 18.03 14.34
CA ASN A 404 -0.10 19.37 14.88
C ASN A 404 1.14 19.51 15.81
N VAL A 405 2.32 19.36 15.27
CA VAL A 405 3.36 20.33 15.62
C VAL A 405 2.70 21.66 15.28
N ILE A 406 2.24 22.38 16.28
CA ILE A 406 1.82 23.77 16.15
C ILE A 406 3.04 24.40 15.50
N ASP A 407 2.92 24.72 14.21
CA ASP A 407 4.00 25.35 13.47
C ASP A 407 4.17 26.71 14.13
N VAL A 408 5.12 26.79 15.05
CA VAL A 408 5.38 28.01 15.79
C VAL A 408 6.34 28.87 14.99
N GLN A 409 6.14 30.16 15.07
CA GLN A 409 7.05 31.17 14.55
C GLN A 409 7.54 32.03 15.71
N ASP A 410 8.74 32.51 15.60
CA ASP A 410 9.33 33.48 16.52
C ASP A 410 9.04 34.89 16.06
N CYS A 411 8.77 35.77 17.00
CA CYS A 411 8.66 37.20 16.74
C CYS A 411 10.08 37.80 16.57
N GLU A 412 10.31 38.44 15.43
CA GLU A 412 11.61 39.07 15.14
C GLU A 412 11.93 40.23 16.10
N GLU A 413 10.90 40.84 16.74
CA GLU A 413 11.08 41.93 17.67
C GLU A 413 11.27 41.51 19.14
N CYS A 414 10.46 40.57 19.64
CA CYS A 414 10.49 40.21 21.07
C CYS A 414 10.92 38.76 21.34
N GLY A 415 11.13 37.92 20.30
CA GLY A 415 11.52 36.53 20.45
C GLY A 415 10.42 35.60 20.98
N ALA A 416 9.18 36.06 21.14
CA ALA A 416 8.07 35.24 21.60
C ALA A 416 7.70 34.17 20.56
N LEU A 417 7.51 32.91 21.00
CA LEU A 417 7.06 31.81 20.17
C LEU A 417 5.52 31.74 20.18
N PHE A 418 4.90 31.73 19.01
CA PHE A 418 3.44 31.63 18.87
C PHE A 418 3.04 30.92 17.56
N PRO A 419 1.78 30.43 17.46
CA PRO A 419 1.34 29.68 16.27
C PRO A 419 1.47 30.48 14.97
N LYS A 420 2.03 29.86 13.90
CA LYS A 420 2.05 30.43 12.56
C LYS A 420 0.64 30.75 12.09
N GLY A 421 0.51 31.88 11.39
CA GLY A 421 -0.75 32.34 10.79
C GLY A 421 -1.43 33.47 11.54
N LEU A 422 -0.95 33.87 12.70
CA LEU A 422 -1.36 35.12 13.34
C LEU A 422 -0.73 36.30 12.59
N LYS A 423 -1.50 37.36 12.41
CA LYS A 423 -1.07 38.57 11.71
C LYS A 423 -0.20 39.46 12.59
N GLU A 424 -0.33 39.34 13.89
CA GLU A 424 0.33 40.14 14.92
C GLU A 424 0.87 39.24 16.02
N CYS A 425 2.01 39.59 16.56
CA CYS A 425 2.58 38.92 17.73
C CYS A 425 1.66 39.14 18.94
N PRO A 426 1.19 38.08 19.64
CA PRO A 426 0.31 38.24 20.79
C PRO A 426 0.95 38.90 22.00
N GLU A 427 2.29 38.95 22.08
CA GLU A 427 3.03 39.52 23.20
C GLU A 427 3.39 41.00 23.01
N CYS A 428 3.81 41.40 21.80
CA CYS A 428 4.29 42.78 21.59
C CYS A 428 3.52 43.56 20.50
N GLY A 429 2.55 42.94 19.82
CA GLY A 429 1.74 43.59 18.78
C GLY A 429 2.47 43.85 17.46
N HIS A 430 3.69 43.29 17.28
CA HIS A 430 4.47 43.42 16.05
C HIS A 430 3.71 42.77 14.89
N GLU A 431 3.44 43.54 13.77
CA GLU A 431 2.83 42.99 12.57
C GLU A 431 3.78 42.08 11.81
N MET A 432 3.36 40.85 11.59
CA MET A 432 4.14 39.84 10.87
C MET A 432 3.98 40.03 9.36
N GLU A 433 5.08 40.30 8.67
CA GLU A 433 5.07 40.28 7.20
C GLU A 433 4.66 38.91 6.67
N ARG A 434 3.62 38.85 5.82
CA ARG A 434 3.28 37.65 5.06
C ARG A 434 4.46 37.31 4.16
N LYS A 435 5.30 36.38 4.57
CA LYS A 435 6.27 35.77 3.67
C LYS A 435 5.47 35.16 2.53
N LYS A 436 5.63 35.72 1.30
CA LYS A 436 5.07 35.14 0.07
C LYS A 436 5.34 33.64 0.08
N GLU A 437 4.32 32.86 -0.29
CA GLU A 437 4.45 31.41 -0.45
C GLU A 437 5.81 31.08 -1.04
N LYS A 438 6.63 30.35 -0.29
CA LYS A 438 7.94 29.92 -0.77
C LYS A 438 7.69 29.07 -2.00
N ALA A 439 8.21 29.49 -3.13
CA ALA A 439 8.31 28.63 -4.30
C ALA A 439 8.84 27.26 -3.84
N PRO A 440 8.34 26.13 -4.40
CA PRO A 440 8.81 24.81 -4.05
C PRO A 440 10.34 24.82 -4.04
N LYS A 441 10.94 24.44 -2.92
CA LYS A 441 12.41 24.38 -2.85
C LYS A 441 12.87 23.33 -3.85
N VAL A 442 13.76 23.73 -4.75
CA VAL A 442 14.63 22.74 -5.42
C VAL A 442 15.29 21.99 -4.27
N LEU A 443 15.16 20.64 -4.27
CA LEU A 443 15.83 19.81 -3.28
C LEU A 443 17.29 20.22 -3.28
N SER A 444 17.76 20.65 -2.11
CA SER A 444 19.19 20.84 -1.88
C SER A 444 19.88 19.48 -2.08
N ASP A 445 21.20 19.46 -2.24
CA ASP A 445 21.98 18.21 -2.21
C ASP A 445 21.88 17.47 -0.86
N GLU A 446 21.03 17.95 0.06
CA GLU A 446 20.64 17.25 1.28
C GLU A 446 19.93 15.97 0.92
N VAL A 447 20.52 14.89 1.30
CA VAL A 447 20.02 13.56 0.99
C VAL A 447 18.97 13.17 2.03
N LEU A 448 17.90 12.52 1.57
CA LEU A 448 16.86 11.94 2.41
C LEU A 448 17.45 10.87 3.35
N GLU A 449 17.09 10.94 4.62
CA GLU A 449 17.39 9.87 5.57
C GLU A 449 16.23 8.89 5.68
N PRO A 450 16.50 7.58 5.75
CA PRO A 450 15.44 6.62 5.98
C PRO A 450 14.90 6.76 7.41
N ILE A 451 13.59 6.62 7.59
CA ILE A 451 12.94 6.66 8.91
C ILE A 451 13.52 5.58 9.82
N ARG A 452 13.81 4.41 9.27
CA ARG A 452 14.44 3.29 10.00
C ARG A 452 15.86 3.03 9.50
N LYS A 453 16.75 2.64 10.44
CA LYS A 453 18.11 2.21 10.07
C LYS A 453 18.05 0.96 9.19
N ILE A 454 18.75 1.00 8.07
CA ILE A 454 18.87 -0.14 7.16
C ILE A 454 19.77 -1.19 7.81
N PRO A 455 19.33 -2.44 7.97
CA PRO A 455 20.14 -3.49 8.56
C PRO A 455 21.31 -3.84 7.64
N PRO A 456 22.46 -4.26 8.21
CA PRO A 456 23.58 -4.75 7.40
C PRO A 456 23.17 -5.99 6.58
N PRO A 457 23.85 -6.27 5.46
CA PRO A 457 23.63 -7.46 4.66
C PRO A 457 23.66 -8.73 5.51
N ASN A 458 22.74 -9.66 5.24
CA ASN A 458 22.65 -10.92 5.94
C ASN A 458 23.13 -12.07 5.03
N ALA A 459 24.35 -12.55 5.29
CA ALA A 459 24.97 -13.61 4.50
C ALA A 459 24.17 -14.92 4.49
N GLU A 460 23.47 -15.26 5.57
CA GLU A 460 22.64 -16.46 5.64
C GLU A 460 21.46 -16.39 4.66
N LYS A 461 20.73 -15.27 4.66
CA LYS A 461 19.62 -15.05 3.71
C LYS A 461 20.11 -15.07 2.25
N ILE A 462 21.26 -14.43 1.98
CA ILE A 462 21.87 -14.43 0.66
C ILE A 462 22.24 -15.85 0.22
N TYR A 463 22.83 -16.64 1.11
CA TYR A 463 23.23 -18.00 0.84
C TYR A 463 22.01 -18.91 0.56
N GLN A 464 20.99 -18.86 1.40
CA GLN A 464 19.76 -19.64 1.22
C GLN A 464 19.06 -19.32 -0.12
N TYR A 465 19.02 -18.06 -0.49
CA TYR A 465 18.49 -17.64 -1.78
C TYR A 465 19.32 -18.19 -2.95
N THR A 466 20.66 -18.17 -2.84
CA THR A 466 21.59 -18.67 -3.85
C THR A 466 21.41 -20.18 -4.07
N ILE A 467 21.31 -20.96 -2.99
CA ILE A 467 21.08 -22.41 -3.08
C ILE A 467 19.73 -22.72 -3.70
N LYS A 468 18.68 -22.04 -3.28
CA LYS A 468 17.33 -22.26 -3.83
C LYS A 468 17.27 -22.07 -5.35
N ARG A 469 18.15 -21.26 -5.91
CA ARG A 469 18.29 -21.02 -7.37
C ARG A 469 19.32 -21.89 -8.06
N GLU A 470 19.95 -22.79 -7.32
CA GLU A 470 21.06 -23.63 -7.84
C GLU A 470 22.23 -22.81 -8.41
N GLU A 471 22.42 -21.57 -7.90
CA GLU A 471 23.46 -20.64 -8.34
C GLU A 471 24.78 -20.85 -7.59
N ASN A 472 25.89 -20.43 -8.20
CA ASN A 472 27.20 -20.55 -7.57
C ASN A 472 27.50 -19.40 -6.59
N ILE A 473 28.60 -19.55 -5.84
CA ILE A 473 29.02 -18.57 -4.81
C ILE A 473 29.27 -17.16 -5.38
N ASN A 474 29.65 -17.03 -6.63
CA ASN A 474 29.86 -15.71 -7.25
C ASN A 474 28.54 -14.94 -7.39
N PHE A 475 27.41 -15.63 -7.53
CA PHE A 475 26.10 -15.01 -7.50
C PHE A 475 25.79 -14.44 -6.11
N ALA A 476 26.12 -15.19 -5.03
CA ALA A 476 25.98 -14.67 -3.67
C ALA A 476 26.84 -13.42 -3.43
N PHE A 477 28.07 -13.38 -3.97
CA PHE A 477 28.93 -12.20 -3.86
C PHE A 477 28.39 -10.99 -4.64
N LYS A 478 27.79 -11.17 -5.81
CA LYS A 478 27.11 -10.08 -6.52
C LYS A 478 25.99 -9.46 -5.68
N ILE A 479 25.18 -10.31 -5.03
CA ILE A 479 24.12 -9.83 -4.13
C ILE A 479 24.70 -9.07 -2.95
N LEU A 480 25.75 -9.61 -2.32
CA LEU A 480 26.42 -8.98 -1.17
C LEU A 480 26.96 -7.59 -1.53
N ILE A 481 27.64 -7.47 -2.67
CA ILE A 481 28.18 -6.20 -3.17
C ILE A 481 27.02 -5.21 -3.40
N GLY A 482 25.98 -5.62 -4.11
CA GLY A 482 24.82 -4.78 -4.37
C GLY A 482 24.20 -4.23 -3.09
N LYS A 483 24.04 -5.08 -2.06
CA LYS A 483 23.51 -4.64 -0.75
C LYS A 483 24.42 -3.66 0.00
N ILE A 484 25.73 -3.84 -0.10
CA ILE A 484 26.69 -2.91 0.50
C ILE A 484 26.66 -1.57 -0.24
N VAL A 485 26.58 -1.58 -1.57
CA VAL A 485 26.44 -0.36 -2.39
C VAL A 485 25.12 0.36 -2.07
N ASP A 486 24.00 -0.36 -1.96
CA ASP A 486 22.73 0.23 -1.53
C ASP A 486 22.88 0.94 -0.16
N MET A 487 23.60 0.33 0.79
CA MET A 487 23.87 0.98 2.08
C MET A 487 24.68 2.27 1.93
N PHE A 488 25.65 2.34 1.02
CA PHE A 488 26.39 3.59 0.77
C PHE A 488 25.50 4.68 0.23
N ILE A 489 24.65 4.34 -0.74
CA ILE A 489 23.66 5.27 -1.30
C ILE A 489 22.78 5.82 -0.17
N PHE A 490 22.27 4.95 0.70
CA PHE A 490 21.39 5.35 1.81
C PHE A 490 22.11 6.13 2.91
N TYR A 491 23.40 5.89 3.15
CA TYR A 491 24.19 6.64 4.14
C TYR A 491 24.97 7.82 3.55
N ARG A 492 24.66 8.24 2.32
CA ARG A 492 25.26 9.41 1.65
C ARG A 492 26.76 9.35 1.45
N VAL A 493 27.29 8.19 1.32
CA VAL A 493 28.71 8.04 1.08
C VAL A 493 28.95 8.10 -0.42
N THR A 494 29.39 9.24 -0.91
CA THR A 494 29.92 9.32 -2.28
C THR A 494 31.25 8.57 -2.35
N LYS A 495 31.59 8.08 -3.55
CA LYS A 495 32.91 7.47 -3.80
C LYS A 495 34.05 8.38 -3.32
N GLU A 496 33.95 9.68 -3.57
CA GLU A 496 34.94 10.69 -3.17
C GLU A 496 35.04 10.87 -1.65
N SER A 497 33.90 10.96 -0.94
CA SER A 497 33.90 11.06 0.53
C SER A 497 34.37 9.77 1.20
N PHE A 498 34.17 8.63 0.56
CA PHE A 498 34.64 7.35 1.06
C PHE A 498 36.13 7.13 0.82
N LEU A 499 36.67 7.62 -0.31
CA LEU A 499 38.08 7.54 -0.67
C LEU A 499 38.93 8.62 0.03
N SER A 500 38.32 9.76 0.42
CA SER A 500 39.00 10.78 1.21
C SER A 500 39.20 10.31 2.66
N ALA A 501 40.40 9.89 2.96
CA ALA A 501 40.76 9.03 4.09
C ALA A 501 40.53 9.58 5.50
N GLN A 502 40.31 10.88 5.70
CA GLN A 502 40.31 11.49 7.06
C GLN A 502 38.91 11.58 7.70
N GLN A 503 37.84 11.73 6.94
CA GLN A 503 36.46 11.81 7.49
C GLN A 503 35.72 10.47 7.49
N SER A 504 36.22 9.48 6.78
CA SER A 504 35.55 8.18 6.53
C SER A 504 36.15 6.97 7.24
N GLY A 505 37.19 7.15 8.04
CA GLY A 505 37.95 6.06 8.65
C GLY A 505 37.11 5.07 9.46
N GLU A 506 36.10 5.54 10.21
CA GLU A 506 35.17 4.67 10.95
C GLU A 506 34.16 3.99 10.04
N LEU A 507 33.61 4.70 9.04
CA LEU A 507 32.65 4.15 8.11
C LEU A 507 33.28 3.10 7.21
N ARG A 508 34.48 3.39 6.70
CA ARG A 508 35.28 2.45 5.91
C ARG A 508 35.60 1.18 6.68
N LYS A 509 35.99 1.29 7.95
CA LYS A 509 36.18 0.13 8.84
C LYS A 509 34.90 -0.65 9.03
N LYS A 510 33.76 0.02 9.17
CA LYS A 510 32.46 -0.60 9.32
C LYS A 510 32.08 -1.42 8.09
N VAL A 511 32.27 -0.86 6.91
CA VAL A 511 31.97 -1.50 5.62
C VAL A 511 32.92 -2.65 5.34
N ASP A 512 34.21 -2.44 5.52
CA ASP A 512 35.20 -3.50 5.41
C ASP A 512 34.87 -4.65 6.37
N ASN A 513 34.56 -4.37 7.63
CA ASN A 513 34.16 -5.39 8.59
C ASN A 513 32.88 -6.15 8.17
N MET A 514 31.89 -5.47 7.62
CA MET A 514 30.68 -6.12 7.09
C MET A 514 31.00 -7.00 5.89
N LEU A 515 31.80 -6.50 4.95
CA LEU A 515 32.23 -7.28 3.79
C LEU A 515 33.01 -8.51 4.22
N TYR A 516 34.03 -8.36 5.07
CA TYR A 516 34.84 -9.46 5.60
C TYR A 516 33.96 -10.49 6.33
N LYS A 517 33.12 -10.04 7.27
CA LYS A 517 32.25 -10.94 8.03
C LYS A 517 31.34 -11.78 7.14
N ASN A 518 30.66 -11.14 6.19
CA ASN A 518 29.72 -11.84 5.29
C ASN A 518 30.45 -12.72 4.27
N TYR A 519 31.59 -12.28 3.75
CA TYR A 519 32.45 -13.06 2.87
C TYR A 519 32.85 -14.40 3.51
N PHE A 520 33.39 -14.37 4.73
CA PHE A 520 33.81 -15.57 5.43
C PHE A 520 32.63 -16.49 5.80
N VAL A 521 31.46 -15.94 6.11
CA VAL A 521 30.26 -16.75 6.33
C VAL A 521 29.87 -17.48 5.04
N LEU A 522 29.84 -16.80 3.90
CA LEU A 522 29.50 -17.41 2.61
C LEU A 522 30.52 -18.49 2.21
N ILE A 523 31.82 -18.24 2.38
CA ILE A 523 32.89 -19.20 2.07
C ILE A 523 32.77 -20.45 2.94
N ARG A 524 32.57 -20.30 4.25
CA ARG A 524 32.41 -21.45 5.18
C ARG A 524 31.19 -22.31 4.84
N LYS A 525 30.10 -21.70 4.39
CA LYS A 525 28.88 -22.42 4.01
C LYS A 525 29.07 -23.36 2.81
N GLN A 526 30.03 -23.06 1.94
CA GLN A 526 30.34 -23.89 0.77
C GLN A 526 31.51 -24.85 0.99
N ASP A 527 31.99 -25.07 2.23
CA ASP A 527 33.16 -25.91 2.55
C ASP A 527 34.45 -25.54 1.79
N ILE A 528 34.53 -24.31 1.30
CA ILE A 528 35.74 -23.81 0.65
C ILE A 528 36.75 -23.43 1.73
N LYS A 529 37.82 -24.23 1.84
CA LYS A 529 38.82 -24.10 2.91
C LYS A 529 39.65 -22.81 2.89
N SER A 530 39.70 -22.08 1.81
CA SER A 530 40.36 -20.75 1.76
C SER A 530 39.83 -19.89 0.62
N GLY A 531 39.14 -18.81 0.94
CA GLY A 531 38.99 -17.69 0.01
C GLY A 531 40.36 -16.99 -0.10
N SER A 532 40.85 -16.73 -1.30
CA SER A 532 42.10 -16.00 -1.46
C SER A 532 41.92 -14.53 -1.03
N ASN A 533 42.90 -13.94 -0.35
CA ASN A 533 42.92 -12.51 -0.07
C ASN A 533 42.70 -11.67 -1.35
N ARG A 534 43.16 -12.16 -2.51
CA ARG A 534 42.91 -11.53 -3.83
C ARG A 534 41.43 -11.43 -4.19
N THR A 535 40.63 -12.48 -3.93
CA THR A 535 39.19 -12.46 -4.20
C THR A 535 38.49 -11.44 -3.30
N LEU A 536 38.88 -11.36 -2.03
CA LEU A 536 38.33 -10.40 -1.10
C LEU A 536 38.68 -8.95 -1.48
N GLU A 537 39.92 -8.74 -1.89
CA GLU A 537 40.40 -7.44 -2.38
C GLU A 537 39.70 -7.02 -3.69
N TYR A 538 39.47 -7.96 -4.62
CA TYR A 538 38.67 -7.73 -5.82
C TYR A 538 37.23 -7.32 -5.46
N LEU A 539 36.58 -8.03 -4.54
CA LEU A 539 35.22 -7.71 -4.10
C LEU A 539 35.15 -6.35 -3.40
N ARG A 540 36.18 -6.03 -2.60
CA ARG A 540 36.33 -4.72 -1.97
C ARG A 540 36.41 -3.60 -2.98
N ASN A 541 37.23 -3.76 -4.02
CA ASN A 541 37.36 -2.78 -5.10
C ASN A 541 36.03 -2.58 -5.83
N LYS A 542 35.26 -3.67 -6.06
CA LYS A 542 33.93 -3.60 -6.67
C LYS A 542 32.88 -2.86 -5.83
N VAL A 543 33.01 -2.87 -4.51
CA VAL A 543 32.16 -2.06 -3.63
C VAL A 543 32.49 -0.58 -3.77
N TYR A 544 33.74 -0.26 -4.10
CA TYR A 544 34.24 1.12 -4.17
C TYR A 544 34.27 1.70 -5.60
N GLU A 545 34.06 0.88 -6.61
CA GLU A 545 33.83 1.30 -8.00
C GLU A 545 32.40 1.86 -8.18
#